data_f3a1dfcf560b27cbddfbf85100aa2239
#
_entry.id   f3a1dfcf560b27cbddfbf85100aa2239
#
_cell.length_a   1.000
_cell.length_b   1.000
_cell.length_c   1.000
_cell.angle_alpha   90.00
_cell.angle_beta   90.00
_cell.angle_gamma   90.00
#
_symmetry.space_group_name_H-M   'P 1'
#
loop_
_entity.id
_entity.type
_entity.pdbx_description
1 polymer ?
#
loop_
_entity_poly.entity_id
_entity_poly.type
_entity_poly.pdbx_seq_one_letter_code
_entity_poly.pdbx_strand_id
1 'polypeptide(L)'
;MPIPLRQNLRIGAHLLANKIRRRPYYPFIVEIEPLFACNLSCPGCGKIQHPTEILRRRLSVEDVVGAVEESGTPMVSIAGGEPLLHPEIDKMVAALIERKVYVYLCTNAVLLRRRLDRFTPSHFFSWVVHVDGLGARHDAAVDRAGVFDEVVEAVKEAKARGFRVTTNSTFFNTDSPKTVRDLLDFLNDDLGVDAMMISPAYAYEKAPDQDHFMGVEQTRRLFAEAFAQGRRRRWRLNHSPLFLDFLEGKVDFPCTAWGIPSFSVLGWQRPCYLMADGYASSYRELVETTDWSRYGRGRDPRCDNCMAHCGYEPSAVIASMSSLRQSLRALVSTH
;
A
#
# COMPACT_ATOMS: atom_id res chain seq x y z
N MET A 1 -17.69 -2.19 -7.20
CA MET A 1 -16.35 -2.75 -7.47
C MET A 1 -15.31 -1.98 -6.65
N PRO A 2 -14.43 -2.66 -5.89
CA PRO A 2 -13.42 -2.00 -5.08
C PRO A 2 -12.41 -1.18 -5.92
N ILE A 3 -12.08 -1.63 -7.14
CA ILE A 3 -11.27 -0.85 -8.09
C ILE A 3 -12.14 -0.42 -9.27
N PRO A 4 -12.17 0.88 -9.64
CA PRO A 4 -12.93 1.34 -10.80
C PRO A 4 -12.48 0.65 -12.10
N LEU A 5 -13.44 0.25 -12.95
CA LEU A 5 -13.15 -0.45 -14.20
C LEU A 5 -12.15 0.29 -15.10
N ARG A 6 -12.25 1.61 -15.19
CA ARG A 6 -11.32 2.44 -15.97
C ARG A 6 -9.88 2.33 -15.45
N GLN A 7 -9.69 2.27 -14.15
CA GLN A 7 -8.39 2.08 -13.52
C GLN A 7 -7.83 0.70 -13.85
N ASN A 8 -8.63 -0.36 -13.70
CA ASN A 8 -8.24 -1.73 -14.05
C ASN A 8 -7.83 -1.85 -15.52
N LEU A 9 -8.60 -1.28 -16.43
CA LEU A 9 -8.29 -1.31 -17.87
C LEU A 9 -6.97 -0.59 -18.17
N ARG A 10 -6.71 0.55 -17.54
CA ARG A 10 -5.48 1.30 -17.75
C ARG A 10 -4.25 0.58 -17.20
N ILE A 11 -4.36 0.00 -16.00
CA ILE A 11 -3.28 -0.82 -15.43
C ILE A 11 -3.06 -2.05 -16.31
N GLY A 12 -4.11 -2.75 -16.71
CA GLY A 12 -4.02 -3.90 -17.61
C GLY A 12 -3.36 -3.57 -18.94
N ALA A 13 -3.70 -2.43 -19.57
CA ALA A 13 -3.07 -1.97 -20.79
C ALA A 13 -1.56 -1.64 -20.59
N HIS A 14 -1.19 -1.02 -19.46
CA HIS A 14 0.20 -0.76 -19.10
C HIS A 14 1.00 -2.06 -18.96
N LEU A 15 0.46 -3.05 -18.23
CA LEU A 15 1.12 -4.34 -18.03
C LEU A 15 1.29 -5.08 -19.37
N LEU A 16 0.26 -5.12 -20.19
CA LEU A 16 0.29 -5.75 -21.50
C LEU A 16 1.32 -5.08 -22.43
N ALA A 17 1.37 -3.75 -22.47
CA ALA A 17 2.34 -2.99 -23.27
C ALA A 17 3.79 -3.29 -22.85
N ASN A 18 4.08 -3.39 -21.54
CA ASN A 18 5.41 -3.77 -21.06
C ASN A 18 5.77 -5.22 -21.38
N LYS A 19 4.81 -6.14 -21.30
CA LYS A 19 4.99 -7.54 -21.72
C LYS A 19 5.29 -7.67 -23.22
N ILE A 20 4.55 -6.94 -24.09
CA ILE A 20 4.79 -6.90 -25.53
C ILE A 20 6.19 -6.34 -25.84
N ARG A 21 6.60 -5.28 -25.13
CA ARG A 21 7.94 -4.68 -25.26
C ARG A 21 9.06 -5.53 -24.64
N ARG A 22 8.73 -6.68 -24.05
CA ARG A 22 9.65 -7.60 -23.38
C ARG A 22 10.52 -6.92 -22.31
N ARG A 23 9.98 -5.93 -21.61
CA ARG A 23 10.67 -5.29 -20.50
C ARG A 23 10.77 -6.28 -19.33
N PRO A 24 11.96 -6.56 -18.80
CA PRO A 24 12.10 -7.52 -17.69
C PRO A 24 11.55 -6.97 -16.37
N TYR A 25 11.66 -5.66 -16.17
CA TYR A 25 11.22 -4.94 -14.98
C TYR A 25 10.39 -3.73 -15.36
N TYR A 26 9.24 -3.56 -14.74
CA TYR A 26 8.33 -2.42 -14.95
C TYR A 26 7.42 -2.26 -13.74
N PRO A 27 7.15 -1.03 -13.26
CA PRO A 27 6.35 -0.82 -12.07
C PRO A 27 4.86 -1.04 -12.36
N PHE A 28 4.17 -1.61 -11.39
CA PHE A 28 2.71 -1.63 -11.32
C PHE A 28 2.20 -0.33 -10.71
N ILE A 29 2.83 0.06 -9.63
CA ILE A 29 2.60 1.26 -8.84
C ILE A 29 3.98 1.75 -8.43
N VAL A 30 4.17 3.06 -8.35
CA VAL A 30 5.32 3.64 -7.66
C VAL A 30 4.86 4.13 -6.30
N GLU A 31 5.59 3.78 -5.25
CA GLU A 31 5.42 4.39 -3.95
C GLU A 31 6.30 5.63 -3.85
N ILE A 32 5.68 6.76 -3.52
CA ILE A 32 6.36 8.05 -3.32
C ILE A 32 6.33 8.41 -1.84
N GLU A 33 7.49 8.70 -1.28
CA GLU A 33 7.64 9.14 0.10
C GLU A 33 8.18 10.59 0.12
N PRO A 34 7.29 11.59 0.05
CA PRO A 34 7.70 12.99 -0.13
C PRO A 34 8.37 13.57 1.12
N LEU A 35 8.23 12.90 2.25
CA LEU A 35 8.91 13.20 3.51
C LEU A 35 8.82 12.00 4.46
N PHE A 36 9.71 11.96 5.46
CA PHE A 36 9.67 10.94 6.52
C PHE A 36 9.13 11.47 7.86
N ALA A 37 8.96 12.78 8.01
CA ALA A 37 8.36 13.35 9.22
C ALA A 37 6.91 12.88 9.38
N CYS A 38 6.51 12.57 10.61
CA CYS A 38 5.16 12.16 10.97
C CYS A 38 4.71 12.87 12.26
N ASN A 39 3.40 12.97 12.45
CA ASN A 39 2.75 13.46 13.67
C ASN A 39 2.33 12.33 14.62
N LEU A 40 2.68 11.07 14.28
CA LEU A 40 2.56 9.88 15.11
C LEU A 40 3.91 9.17 15.22
N SER A 41 4.05 8.29 16.21
CA SER A 41 5.26 7.50 16.49
C SER A 41 4.92 6.02 16.70
N CYS A 42 4.19 5.44 15.76
CA CYS A 42 3.72 4.06 15.81
C CYS A 42 4.89 3.08 16.06
N PRO A 43 4.79 2.17 17.04
CA PRO A 43 5.89 1.26 17.40
C PRO A 43 6.33 0.35 16.26
N GLY A 44 5.39 -0.09 15.41
CA GLY A 44 5.67 -0.94 14.26
C GLY A 44 6.18 -0.21 13.00
N CYS A 45 6.46 1.12 13.08
CA CYS A 45 6.83 1.93 11.92
C CYS A 45 8.30 2.40 12.01
N GLY A 46 9.08 2.16 10.94
CA GLY A 46 10.47 2.58 10.84
C GLY A 46 10.69 3.97 10.20
N LYS A 47 9.65 4.64 9.70
CA LYS A 47 9.81 5.84 8.86
C LYS A 47 10.36 7.07 9.57
N ILE A 48 10.05 7.25 10.85
CA ILE A 48 10.58 8.37 11.63
C ILE A 48 11.96 8.08 12.27
N GLN A 49 12.48 6.85 12.07
CA GLN A 49 13.75 6.41 12.64
C GLN A 49 14.93 6.85 11.76
N HIS A 50 14.94 8.12 11.39
CA HIS A 50 16.01 8.77 10.63
C HIS A 50 16.58 9.98 11.39
N PRO A 51 17.85 10.36 11.14
CA PRO A 51 18.40 11.61 11.66
C PRO A 51 17.56 12.83 11.31
N THR A 52 17.59 13.85 12.17
CA THR A 52 16.79 15.07 12.02
C THR A 52 17.00 15.75 10.66
N GLU A 53 18.20 15.71 10.10
CA GLU A 53 18.53 16.28 8.80
C GLU A 53 17.73 15.60 7.67
N ILE A 54 17.53 14.29 7.77
CA ILE A 54 16.73 13.51 6.82
C ILE A 54 15.23 13.78 7.02
N LEU A 55 14.77 13.82 8.28
CA LEU A 55 13.36 14.11 8.61
C LEU A 55 12.92 15.51 8.14
N ARG A 56 13.85 16.45 7.98
CA ARG A 56 13.57 17.79 7.45
C ARG A 56 13.53 17.88 5.93
N ARG A 57 14.04 16.86 5.22
CA ARG A 57 14.02 16.84 3.76
C ARG A 57 12.60 16.65 3.23
N ARG A 58 12.36 17.21 2.06
CA ARG A 58 11.09 17.09 1.34
C ARG A 58 11.36 17.01 -0.15
N LEU A 59 10.60 16.21 -0.87
CA LEU A 59 10.61 16.24 -2.32
C LEU A 59 9.85 17.48 -2.82
N SER A 60 10.27 18.04 -3.92
CA SER A 60 9.50 19.06 -4.62
C SER A 60 8.38 18.42 -5.46
N VAL A 61 7.47 19.24 -6.00
CA VAL A 61 6.45 18.78 -6.95
C VAL A 61 7.12 18.20 -8.20
N GLU A 62 8.20 18.84 -8.66
CA GLU A 62 9.01 18.46 -9.81
C GLU A 62 9.68 17.09 -9.61
N ASP A 63 10.23 16.82 -8.41
CA ASP A 63 10.84 15.53 -8.07
C ASP A 63 9.80 14.41 -8.16
N VAL A 64 8.61 14.62 -7.59
CA VAL A 64 7.51 13.63 -7.60
C VAL A 64 7.02 13.36 -9.03
N VAL A 65 6.79 14.42 -9.80
CA VAL A 65 6.36 14.30 -11.20
C VAL A 65 7.43 13.62 -12.02
N GLY A 66 8.70 14.02 -11.88
CA GLY A 66 9.83 13.43 -12.60
C GLY A 66 9.99 11.94 -12.33
N ALA A 67 9.88 11.50 -11.08
CA ALA A 67 9.96 10.09 -10.72
C ALA A 67 8.83 9.26 -11.36
N VAL A 68 7.62 9.80 -11.41
CA VAL A 68 6.47 9.14 -12.03
C VAL A 68 6.63 9.06 -13.54
N GLU A 69 7.08 10.12 -14.20
CA GLU A 69 7.33 10.16 -15.64
C GLU A 69 8.47 9.21 -16.03
N GLU A 70 9.57 9.20 -15.28
CA GLU A 70 10.70 8.30 -15.51
C GLU A 70 10.30 6.82 -15.42
N SER A 71 9.52 6.47 -14.43
CA SER A 71 9.05 5.09 -14.23
C SER A 71 7.97 4.67 -15.24
N GLY A 72 7.21 5.63 -15.79
CA GLY A 72 6.12 5.41 -16.72
C GLY A 72 4.91 4.72 -16.11
N THR A 73 4.77 4.72 -14.78
CA THR A 73 3.65 4.08 -14.07
C THR A 73 2.34 4.84 -14.27
N PRO A 74 1.20 4.17 -14.44
CA PRO A 74 -0.11 4.82 -14.49
C PRO A 74 -0.69 5.13 -13.12
N MET A 75 -0.04 4.70 -12.02
CA MET A 75 -0.56 4.79 -10.67
C MET A 75 0.56 5.02 -9.65
N VAL A 76 0.26 5.84 -8.65
CA VAL A 76 1.15 6.10 -7.51
C VAL A 76 0.44 5.90 -6.18
N SER A 77 1.20 5.45 -5.19
CA SER A 77 0.84 5.52 -3.78
C SER A 77 1.74 6.57 -3.12
N ILE A 78 1.18 7.63 -2.59
CA ILE A 78 1.94 8.64 -1.84
C ILE A 78 1.83 8.31 -0.36
N ALA A 79 2.95 7.93 0.23
CA ALA A 79 3.08 7.49 1.62
C ALA A 79 4.20 8.29 2.33
N GLY A 80 5.06 7.61 3.06
CA GLY A 80 6.17 8.20 3.81
C GLY A 80 5.90 8.25 5.30
N GLY A 81 6.18 9.38 5.96
CA GLY A 81 5.69 9.67 7.31
C GLY A 81 4.20 10.02 7.28
N GLU A 82 3.86 11.29 7.46
CA GLU A 82 2.48 11.76 7.21
C GLU A 82 2.48 12.77 6.06
N PRO A 83 1.98 12.39 4.86
CA PRO A 83 2.03 13.27 3.69
C PRO A 83 1.30 14.60 3.88
N LEU A 84 0.27 14.66 4.72
CA LEU A 84 -0.46 15.91 5.00
C LEU A 84 0.36 16.95 5.78
N LEU A 85 1.54 16.59 6.27
CA LEU A 85 2.54 17.55 6.80
C LEU A 85 3.29 18.28 5.68
N HIS A 86 3.30 17.74 4.45
CA HIS A 86 3.98 18.39 3.34
C HIS A 86 3.23 19.65 2.89
N PRO A 87 3.90 20.82 2.76
CA PRO A 87 3.22 22.09 2.45
C PRO A 87 2.56 22.11 1.07
N GLU A 88 3.07 21.33 0.12
CA GLU A 88 2.64 21.31 -1.28
C GLU A 88 2.05 19.96 -1.73
N ILE A 89 1.57 19.15 -0.78
CA ILE A 89 1.01 17.81 -1.11
C ILE A 89 -0.19 17.88 -2.06
N ASP A 90 -1.03 18.87 -1.91
CA ASP A 90 -2.15 19.15 -2.79
C ASP A 90 -1.71 19.48 -4.21
N LYS A 91 -0.63 20.24 -4.38
CA LYS A 91 -0.04 20.54 -5.70
C LYS A 91 0.54 19.29 -6.34
N MET A 92 1.21 18.43 -5.59
CA MET A 92 1.70 17.13 -6.08
C MET A 92 0.55 16.28 -6.60
N VAL A 93 -0.51 16.14 -5.82
CA VAL A 93 -1.71 15.38 -6.20
C VAL A 93 -2.35 15.99 -7.45
N ALA A 94 -2.51 17.31 -7.52
CA ALA A 94 -3.08 17.99 -8.68
C ALA A 94 -2.25 17.76 -9.95
N ALA A 95 -0.93 17.94 -9.87
CA ALA A 95 -0.01 17.74 -11.00
C ALA A 95 -0.03 16.30 -11.55
N LEU A 96 -0.21 15.30 -10.69
CA LEU A 96 -0.34 13.90 -11.08
C LEU A 96 -1.72 13.61 -11.72
N ILE A 97 -2.80 14.19 -11.18
CA ILE A 97 -4.15 14.07 -11.74
C ILE A 97 -4.23 14.68 -13.13
N GLU A 98 -3.62 15.85 -13.36
CA GLU A 98 -3.54 16.50 -14.69
C GLU A 98 -2.88 15.57 -15.73
N ARG A 99 -1.90 14.78 -15.31
CA ARG A 99 -1.23 13.72 -16.11
C ARG A 99 -2.04 12.43 -16.20
N LYS A 100 -3.26 12.41 -15.63
CA LYS A 100 -4.14 11.24 -15.59
C LYS A 100 -3.51 10.05 -14.86
N VAL A 101 -2.62 10.29 -13.91
CA VAL A 101 -2.07 9.26 -13.02
C VAL A 101 -3.08 9.01 -11.88
N TYR A 102 -3.34 7.75 -11.56
CA TYR A 102 -4.14 7.41 -10.39
C TYR A 102 -3.34 7.61 -9.12
N VAL A 103 -3.86 8.40 -8.19
CA VAL A 103 -3.18 8.77 -6.95
C VAL A 103 -3.90 8.16 -5.75
N TYR A 104 -3.19 7.38 -4.97
CA TYR A 104 -3.58 6.90 -3.66
C TYR A 104 -2.77 7.69 -2.64
N LEU A 105 -3.42 8.62 -1.91
CA LEU A 105 -2.77 9.42 -0.88
C LEU A 105 -3.02 8.79 0.48
N CYS A 106 -1.95 8.20 1.03
CA CYS A 106 -1.97 7.56 2.34
C CYS A 106 -1.96 8.61 3.46
N THR A 107 -2.69 8.37 4.54
CA THR A 107 -2.71 9.26 5.70
C THR A 107 -3.17 8.53 6.96
N ASN A 108 -2.64 8.93 8.11
CA ASN A 108 -3.16 8.53 9.42
C ASN A 108 -4.45 9.29 9.81
N ALA A 109 -4.95 10.15 8.95
CA ALA A 109 -6.16 10.95 9.03
C ALA A 109 -6.23 12.02 10.13
N VAL A 110 -5.28 12.11 11.06
CA VAL A 110 -5.26 13.12 12.14
C VAL A 110 -5.37 14.55 11.58
N LEU A 111 -4.78 14.81 10.42
CA LEU A 111 -4.82 16.12 9.77
C LEU A 111 -5.89 16.20 8.67
N LEU A 112 -6.53 15.10 8.29
CA LEU A 112 -7.34 15.00 7.09
C LEU A 112 -8.46 16.03 7.07
N ARG A 113 -9.28 16.13 8.12
CA ARG A 113 -10.40 17.09 8.19
C ARG A 113 -9.96 18.55 7.98
N ARG A 114 -8.79 18.91 8.53
CA ARG A 114 -8.23 20.28 8.41
C ARG A 114 -7.64 20.58 7.02
N ARG A 115 -7.43 19.55 6.21
CA ARG A 115 -6.76 19.66 4.91
C ARG A 115 -7.69 19.35 3.73
N LEU A 116 -8.91 18.84 3.95
CA LEU A 116 -9.83 18.44 2.89
C LEU A 116 -10.12 19.55 1.88
N ASP A 117 -10.21 20.80 2.32
CA ASP A 117 -10.51 21.97 1.45
C ASP A 117 -9.41 22.24 0.40
N ARG A 118 -8.20 21.67 0.58
CA ARG A 118 -7.09 21.80 -0.36
C ARG A 118 -7.19 20.83 -1.54
N PHE A 119 -8.10 19.87 -1.50
CA PHE A 119 -8.24 18.81 -2.49
C PHE A 119 -9.61 18.86 -3.16
N THR A 120 -9.66 18.37 -4.41
CA THR A 120 -10.90 18.23 -5.16
C THR A 120 -11.15 16.75 -5.47
N PRO A 121 -12.38 16.25 -5.27
CA PRO A 121 -12.73 14.88 -5.64
C PRO A 121 -12.47 14.62 -7.13
N SER A 122 -11.84 13.48 -7.42
CA SER A 122 -11.51 13.07 -8.78
C SER A 122 -11.57 11.56 -8.90
N HIS A 123 -11.94 11.04 -10.06
CA HIS A 123 -11.85 9.60 -10.34
C HIS A 123 -10.39 9.10 -10.44
N PHE A 124 -9.42 10.00 -10.52
CA PHE A 124 -7.99 9.67 -10.42
C PHE A 124 -7.46 9.73 -8.99
N PHE A 125 -8.28 10.07 -8.00
CA PHE A 125 -7.83 10.29 -6.63
C PHE A 125 -8.59 9.44 -5.62
N SER A 126 -7.88 8.83 -4.70
CA SER A 126 -8.45 8.15 -3.52
C SER A 126 -7.60 8.44 -2.29
N TRP A 127 -8.26 8.77 -1.20
CA TRP A 127 -7.64 8.69 0.12
C TRP A 127 -7.39 7.24 0.47
N VAL A 128 -6.24 6.97 1.11
CA VAL A 128 -5.94 5.68 1.74
C VAL A 128 -5.71 5.93 3.22
N VAL A 129 -6.72 5.62 4.01
CA VAL A 129 -6.73 5.91 5.44
C VAL A 129 -6.26 4.70 6.24
N HIS A 130 -5.29 4.90 7.12
CA HIS A 130 -4.73 3.86 7.97
C HIS A 130 -5.67 3.53 9.15
N VAL A 131 -6.05 2.25 9.29
CA VAL A 131 -6.92 1.76 10.37
C VAL A 131 -6.55 0.32 10.74
N ASP A 132 -5.88 0.09 11.87
CA ASP A 132 -5.37 -1.24 12.28
C ASP A 132 -6.25 -1.94 13.33
N GLY A 133 -7.40 -1.41 13.67
CA GLY A 133 -8.31 -2.02 14.65
C GLY A 133 -9.47 -1.12 15.00
N LEU A 134 -10.35 -1.58 15.86
CA LEU A 134 -11.48 -0.82 16.39
C LEU A 134 -11.12 -0.14 17.72
N GLY A 135 -11.47 1.13 17.86
CA GLY A 135 -11.33 1.89 19.10
C GLY A 135 -9.91 1.86 19.67
N ALA A 136 -9.80 1.51 20.94
CA ALA A 136 -8.54 1.44 21.68
C ALA A 136 -7.47 0.54 21.04
N ARG A 137 -7.87 -0.43 20.17
CA ARG A 137 -6.90 -1.26 19.45
C ARG A 137 -6.16 -0.47 18.39
N HIS A 138 -6.85 0.38 17.62
CA HIS A 138 -6.19 1.28 16.68
C HIS A 138 -5.31 2.29 17.41
N ASP A 139 -5.83 2.88 18.49
CA ASP A 139 -5.10 3.85 19.31
C ASP A 139 -3.78 3.27 19.84
N ALA A 140 -3.81 2.02 20.30
CA ALA A 140 -2.60 1.29 20.72
C ALA A 140 -1.63 1.03 19.57
N ALA A 141 -2.12 0.67 18.39
CA ALA A 141 -1.27 0.44 17.21
C ALA A 141 -0.54 1.71 16.74
N VAL A 142 -1.10 2.89 16.97
CA VAL A 142 -0.51 4.19 16.61
C VAL A 142 0.11 4.95 17.79
N ASP A 143 0.09 4.34 18.98
CA ASP A 143 0.62 4.90 20.24
C ASP A 143 0.01 6.28 20.59
N ARG A 144 -1.30 6.45 20.33
CA ARG A 144 -2.00 7.70 20.66
C ARG A 144 -3.50 7.45 20.85
N ALA A 145 -4.03 7.80 22.04
CA ALA A 145 -5.44 7.71 22.35
C ALA A 145 -6.29 8.70 21.51
N GLY A 146 -7.49 8.27 21.12
CA GLY A 146 -8.50 9.07 20.42
C GLY A 146 -8.29 9.17 18.90
N VAL A 147 -7.26 8.56 18.34
CA VAL A 147 -7.01 8.61 16.87
C VAL A 147 -8.09 7.86 16.10
N PHE A 148 -8.61 6.76 16.64
CA PHE A 148 -9.69 6.01 15.99
C PHE A 148 -10.92 6.89 15.72
N ASP A 149 -11.35 7.67 16.70
CA ASP A 149 -12.49 8.57 16.53
C ASP A 149 -12.18 9.70 15.53
N GLU A 150 -10.96 10.26 15.56
CA GLU A 150 -10.50 11.24 14.57
C GLU A 150 -10.56 10.65 13.15
N VAL A 151 -10.14 9.40 12.97
CA VAL A 151 -10.19 8.66 11.70
C VAL A 151 -11.63 8.47 11.21
N VAL A 152 -12.53 7.99 12.07
CA VAL A 152 -13.94 7.74 11.73
C VAL A 152 -14.62 9.02 11.24
N GLU A 153 -14.45 10.11 11.96
CA GLU A 153 -15.01 11.41 11.58
C GLU A 153 -14.39 11.96 10.29
N ALA A 154 -13.09 11.78 10.11
CA ALA A 154 -12.40 12.23 8.90
C ALA A 154 -12.87 11.46 7.65
N VAL A 155 -13.06 10.15 7.77
CA VAL A 155 -13.59 9.31 6.68
C VAL A 155 -15.03 9.71 6.31
N LYS A 156 -15.90 9.88 7.32
CA LYS A 156 -17.28 10.33 7.09
C LYS A 156 -17.33 11.66 6.35
N GLU A 157 -16.52 12.64 6.77
CA GLU A 157 -16.46 13.96 6.15
C GLU A 157 -15.91 13.89 4.73
N ALA A 158 -14.83 13.13 4.49
CA ALA A 158 -14.27 12.95 3.16
C ALA A 158 -15.31 12.34 2.20
N LYS A 159 -16.03 11.30 2.64
CA LYS A 159 -17.09 10.67 1.85
C LYS A 159 -18.26 11.63 1.60
N ALA A 160 -18.70 12.39 2.59
CA ALA A 160 -19.77 13.40 2.44
C ALA A 160 -19.40 14.47 1.41
N ARG A 161 -18.12 14.78 1.24
CA ARG A 161 -17.59 15.69 0.21
C ARG A 161 -17.35 15.02 -1.17
N GLY A 162 -17.72 13.75 -1.32
CA GLY A 162 -17.62 13.03 -2.59
C GLY A 162 -16.24 12.44 -2.90
N PHE A 163 -15.32 12.39 -1.94
CA PHE A 163 -14.05 11.70 -2.11
C PHE A 163 -14.24 10.20 -2.07
N ARG A 164 -13.44 9.49 -2.86
CA ARG A 164 -13.23 8.06 -2.71
C ARG A 164 -12.31 7.81 -1.53
N VAL A 165 -12.70 6.90 -0.64
CA VAL A 165 -11.92 6.51 0.54
C VAL A 165 -11.67 5.01 0.53
N THR A 166 -10.39 4.63 0.50
CA THR A 166 -9.90 3.29 0.74
C THR A 166 -9.28 3.25 2.13
N THR A 167 -9.36 2.14 2.85
CA THR A 167 -8.59 1.93 4.08
C THR A 167 -7.40 1.02 3.83
N ASN A 168 -6.36 1.17 4.64
CA ASN A 168 -5.24 0.23 4.71
C ASN A 168 -5.10 -0.26 6.15
N SER A 169 -5.19 -1.57 6.36
CA SER A 169 -5.15 -2.20 7.68
C SER A 169 -4.02 -3.20 7.76
N THR A 170 -3.18 -3.05 8.78
CA THR A 170 -2.09 -3.97 9.11
C THR A 170 -2.50 -4.84 10.29
N PHE A 171 -2.34 -6.15 10.16
CA PHE A 171 -2.66 -7.11 11.21
C PHE A 171 -1.39 -7.68 11.82
N PHE A 172 -1.34 -7.71 13.15
CA PHE A 172 -0.20 -8.10 13.97
C PHE A 172 -0.41 -9.49 14.60
N ASN A 173 0.62 -10.03 15.23
CA ASN A 173 0.55 -11.34 15.90
C ASN A 173 -0.42 -11.38 17.09
N THR A 174 -0.86 -10.23 17.57
CA THR A 174 -1.89 -10.07 18.59
C THR A 174 -3.31 -10.08 18.03
N ASP A 175 -3.48 -10.12 16.70
CA ASP A 175 -4.76 -10.22 16.04
C ASP A 175 -5.31 -11.64 16.05
N SER A 176 -6.62 -11.74 16.14
CA SER A 176 -7.37 -12.98 16.02
C SER A 176 -8.25 -12.94 14.75
N PRO A 177 -8.69 -14.09 14.22
CA PRO A 177 -9.66 -14.11 13.14
C PRO A 177 -10.92 -13.29 13.41
N LYS A 178 -11.32 -13.19 14.68
CA LYS A 178 -12.46 -12.36 15.10
C LYS A 178 -12.16 -10.87 14.96
N THR A 179 -11.01 -10.39 15.43
CA THR A 179 -10.65 -8.96 15.34
C THR A 179 -10.49 -8.51 13.90
N VAL A 180 -9.95 -9.37 13.01
CA VAL A 180 -9.91 -9.13 11.57
C VAL A 180 -11.32 -8.95 11.00
N ARG A 181 -12.23 -9.88 11.31
CA ARG A 181 -13.61 -9.81 10.81
C ARG A 181 -14.37 -8.60 11.34
N ASP A 182 -14.27 -8.32 12.62
CA ASP A 182 -14.96 -7.19 13.24
C ASP A 182 -14.53 -5.87 12.59
N LEU A 183 -13.23 -5.69 12.33
CA LEU A 183 -12.72 -4.51 11.64
C LEU A 183 -13.24 -4.43 10.21
N LEU A 184 -13.14 -5.51 9.45
CA LEU A 184 -13.57 -5.52 8.04
C LEU A 184 -15.09 -5.34 7.90
N ASP A 185 -15.89 -5.91 8.80
CA ASP A 185 -17.34 -5.70 8.85
C ASP A 185 -17.65 -4.22 9.15
N PHE A 186 -17.01 -3.61 10.17
CA PHE A 186 -17.20 -2.20 10.49
C PHE A 186 -16.83 -1.27 9.32
N LEU A 187 -15.66 -1.49 8.71
CA LEU A 187 -15.20 -0.66 7.57
C LEU A 187 -16.13 -0.78 6.36
N ASN A 188 -16.65 -2.00 6.11
CA ASN A 188 -17.51 -2.29 4.97
C ASN A 188 -18.94 -1.81 5.17
N ASP A 189 -19.54 -2.12 6.31
CA ASP A 189 -20.97 -1.99 6.57
C ASP A 189 -21.31 -0.71 7.32
N ASP A 190 -20.55 -0.33 8.36
CA ASP A 190 -20.85 0.83 9.22
C ASP A 190 -20.20 2.11 8.67
N LEU A 191 -18.90 2.07 8.36
CA LEU A 191 -18.19 3.22 7.84
C LEU A 191 -18.36 3.38 6.33
N GLY A 192 -18.70 2.28 5.63
CA GLY A 192 -19.07 2.28 4.23
C GLY A 192 -17.94 2.74 3.30
N VAL A 193 -16.68 2.35 3.56
CA VAL A 193 -15.54 2.73 2.70
C VAL A 193 -15.67 2.12 1.30
N ASP A 194 -15.01 2.74 0.32
CA ASP A 194 -15.12 2.31 -1.08
C ASP A 194 -14.28 1.07 -1.40
N ALA A 195 -13.19 0.87 -0.64
CA ALA A 195 -12.34 -0.30 -0.73
C ALA A 195 -11.49 -0.46 0.52
N MET A 196 -10.94 -1.66 0.73
CA MET A 196 -10.06 -1.97 1.86
C MET A 196 -8.81 -2.69 1.36
N MET A 197 -7.65 -2.23 1.81
CA MET A 197 -6.37 -2.92 1.68
C MET A 197 -6.02 -3.55 3.00
N ILE A 198 -5.45 -4.75 2.95
CA ILE A 198 -5.03 -5.50 4.13
C ILE A 198 -3.60 -6.00 3.94
N SER A 199 -2.84 -6.03 5.01
CA SER A 199 -1.50 -6.59 5.01
C SER A 199 -1.21 -7.27 6.34
N PRO A 200 -0.51 -8.42 6.35
CA PRO A 200 0.10 -8.87 7.57
C PRO A 200 1.22 -7.90 7.96
N ALA A 201 1.40 -7.69 9.24
CA ALA A 201 2.55 -6.97 9.76
C ALA A 201 3.84 -7.71 9.40
N TYR A 202 4.84 -6.98 9.01
CA TYR A 202 6.15 -7.50 8.62
C TYR A 202 7.25 -6.79 9.40
N ALA A 203 8.34 -7.50 9.66
CA ALA A 203 9.50 -6.96 10.36
C ALA A 203 10.13 -5.83 9.52
N TYR A 204 9.76 -4.60 9.83
CA TYR A 204 10.37 -3.41 9.25
C TYR A 204 11.74 -3.21 9.91
N GLU A 205 12.82 -3.19 9.14
CA GLU A 205 14.20 -3.19 9.66
C GLU A 205 14.45 -2.11 10.71
N LYS A 206 13.81 -0.95 10.57
CA LYS A 206 13.97 0.20 11.47
C LYS A 206 12.83 0.38 12.49
N ALA A 207 11.85 -0.52 12.52
CA ALA A 207 10.77 -0.38 13.49
C ALA A 207 11.28 -0.57 14.93
N PRO A 208 10.90 0.30 15.89
CA PRO A 208 11.29 0.15 17.29
C PRO A 208 10.82 -1.18 17.90
N ASP A 209 9.61 -1.60 17.54
CA ASP A 209 9.04 -2.86 17.98
C ASP A 209 9.30 -3.95 16.92
N GLN A 210 9.94 -5.03 17.33
CA GLN A 210 10.24 -6.20 16.51
C GLN A 210 9.45 -7.45 16.94
N ASP A 211 8.66 -7.37 18.01
CA ASP A 211 8.02 -8.52 18.65
C ASP A 211 6.60 -8.79 18.12
N HIS A 212 5.95 -7.79 17.53
CA HIS A 212 4.54 -7.87 17.10
C HIS A 212 4.33 -8.30 15.64
N PHE A 213 5.39 -8.67 14.93
CA PHE A 213 5.30 -9.14 13.56
C PHE A 213 4.92 -10.63 13.46
N MET A 214 4.28 -11.00 12.35
CA MET A 214 3.86 -12.37 12.12
C MET A 214 4.82 -13.14 11.23
N GLY A 215 5.04 -14.43 11.55
CA GLY A 215 5.63 -15.37 10.60
C GLY A 215 4.62 -15.85 9.54
N VAL A 216 5.14 -16.52 8.51
CA VAL A 216 4.33 -17.03 7.37
C VAL A 216 3.17 -17.91 7.83
N GLU A 217 3.44 -18.90 8.70
CA GLU A 217 2.44 -19.87 9.16
C GLU A 217 1.34 -19.21 10.00
N GLN A 218 1.71 -18.24 10.82
CA GLN A 218 0.73 -17.48 11.62
C GLN A 218 -0.16 -16.62 10.72
N THR A 219 0.44 -15.95 9.73
CA THR A 219 -0.28 -15.15 8.73
C THR A 219 -1.29 -16.01 7.97
N ARG A 220 -0.85 -17.17 7.44
CA ARG A 220 -1.72 -18.08 6.69
C ARG A 220 -2.90 -18.57 7.53
N ARG A 221 -2.64 -18.95 8.78
CA ARG A 221 -3.69 -19.39 9.72
C ARG A 221 -4.69 -18.27 9.99
N LEU A 222 -4.19 -17.07 10.33
CA LEU A 222 -5.04 -15.92 10.61
C LEU A 222 -6.01 -15.63 9.47
N PHE A 223 -5.51 -15.52 8.24
CA PHE A 223 -6.35 -15.18 7.08
C PHE A 223 -7.22 -16.34 6.62
N ALA A 224 -6.75 -17.60 6.68
CA ALA A 224 -7.58 -18.76 6.37
C ALA A 224 -8.80 -18.85 7.28
N GLU A 225 -8.64 -18.64 8.58
CA GLU A 225 -9.73 -18.63 9.55
C GLU A 225 -10.61 -17.38 9.44
N ALA A 226 -10.02 -16.20 9.21
CA ALA A 226 -10.79 -14.96 9.04
C ALA A 226 -11.68 -15.01 7.79
N PHE A 227 -11.21 -15.62 6.69
CA PHE A 227 -11.90 -15.72 5.41
C PHE A 227 -12.74 -16.99 5.27
N ALA A 228 -12.77 -17.85 6.28
CA ALA A 228 -13.55 -19.08 6.27
C ALA A 228 -15.02 -18.84 5.86
N GLN A 229 -15.67 -19.86 5.27
CA GLN A 229 -17.06 -19.83 4.81
C GLN A 229 -17.33 -18.77 3.72
N GLY A 230 -16.32 -18.40 2.94
CA GLY A 230 -16.46 -17.45 1.83
C GLY A 230 -16.66 -15.99 2.25
N ARG A 231 -16.43 -15.66 3.51
CA ARG A 231 -16.63 -14.30 4.08
C ARG A 231 -15.89 -13.22 3.32
N ARG A 232 -14.70 -13.51 2.77
CA ARG A 232 -13.92 -12.50 2.03
C ARG A 232 -14.67 -11.89 0.84
N ARG A 233 -15.65 -12.59 0.26
CA ARG A 233 -16.49 -12.09 -0.85
C ARG A 233 -17.47 -11.01 -0.42
N ARG A 234 -17.73 -10.90 0.86
CA ARG A 234 -18.60 -9.88 1.44
C ARG A 234 -17.93 -8.52 1.50
N TRP A 235 -16.61 -8.49 1.65
CA TRP A 235 -15.85 -7.27 1.85
C TRP A 235 -15.30 -6.70 0.54
N ARG A 236 -15.26 -5.39 0.45
CA ARG A 236 -14.71 -4.64 -0.70
C ARG A 236 -13.17 -4.62 -0.66
N LEU A 237 -12.53 -5.79 -0.66
CA LEU A 237 -11.08 -5.91 -0.61
C LEU A 237 -10.46 -5.45 -1.95
N ASN A 238 -9.49 -4.55 -1.86
CA ASN A 238 -8.75 -3.99 -3.01
C ASN A 238 -7.49 -4.82 -3.32
N HIS A 239 -7.66 -6.12 -3.44
CA HIS A 239 -6.61 -7.08 -3.73
C HIS A 239 -7.04 -8.04 -4.83
N SER A 240 -6.05 -8.58 -5.58
CA SER A 240 -6.34 -9.65 -6.49
C SER A 240 -6.77 -10.92 -5.72
N PRO A 241 -7.70 -11.73 -6.27
CA PRO A 241 -8.11 -12.96 -5.61
C PRO A 241 -6.96 -13.92 -5.31
N LEU A 242 -5.93 -13.94 -6.18
CA LEU A 242 -4.76 -14.79 -5.99
C LEU A 242 -3.86 -14.29 -4.84
N PHE A 243 -3.79 -12.98 -4.59
CA PHE A 243 -3.09 -12.49 -3.41
C PHE A 243 -3.82 -12.89 -2.12
N LEU A 244 -5.15 -12.84 -2.11
CA LEU A 244 -5.93 -13.34 -0.97
C LEU A 244 -5.75 -14.85 -0.79
N ASP A 245 -5.70 -15.63 -1.87
CA ASP A 245 -5.37 -17.06 -1.82
C ASP A 245 -3.95 -17.30 -1.29
N PHE A 246 -2.99 -16.41 -1.59
CA PHE A 246 -1.64 -16.46 -1.05
C PHE A 246 -1.63 -16.19 0.47
N LEU A 247 -2.37 -15.20 0.95
CA LEU A 247 -2.51 -14.93 2.38
C LEU A 247 -3.12 -16.11 3.15
N GLU A 248 -4.05 -16.83 2.52
CA GLU A 248 -4.65 -18.05 3.08
C GLU A 248 -3.75 -19.31 2.97
N GLY A 249 -2.60 -19.21 2.31
CA GLY A 249 -1.69 -20.35 2.07
C GLY A 249 -2.14 -21.33 0.99
N LYS A 250 -3.13 -20.99 0.14
CA LYS A 250 -3.64 -21.83 -0.94
C LYS A 250 -2.73 -21.85 -2.18
N VAL A 251 -1.95 -20.81 -2.36
CA VAL A 251 -0.96 -20.64 -3.44
C VAL A 251 0.30 -20.01 -2.89
N ASP A 252 1.39 -20.14 -3.61
CA ASP A 252 2.65 -19.48 -3.29
C ASP A 252 3.25 -18.78 -4.51
N PHE A 253 4.02 -17.71 -4.27
CA PHE A 253 4.63 -16.90 -5.32
C PHE A 253 6.06 -16.49 -4.91
N PRO A 254 6.98 -16.32 -5.87
CA PRO A 254 8.19 -15.55 -5.64
C PRO A 254 7.85 -14.08 -5.40
N CYS A 255 8.65 -13.38 -4.61
CA CYS A 255 8.51 -11.93 -4.43
C CYS A 255 8.88 -11.19 -5.72
N THR A 256 8.07 -10.19 -6.10
CA THR A 256 8.29 -9.28 -7.22
C THR A 256 8.58 -7.87 -6.68
N ALA A 257 9.71 -7.71 -5.97
CA ALA A 257 10.08 -6.47 -5.29
C ALA A 257 10.14 -5.25 -6.24
N TRP A 258 10.56 -5.47 -7.50
CA TRP A 258 10.60 -4.44 -8.54
C TRP A 258 9.21 -3.94 -9.01
N GLY A 259 8.14 -4.64 -8.64
CA GLY A 259 6.77 -4.31 -9.08
C GLY A 259 6.18 -3.08 -8.39
N ILE A 260 6.62 -2.77 -7.17
CA ILE A 260 6.25 -1.55 -6.45
C ILE A 260 7.54 -0.88 -5.92
N PRO A 261 8.32 -0.22 -6.80
CA PRO A 261 9.50 0.50 -6.38
C PRO A 261 9.13 1.73 -5.56
N SER A 262 10.01 2.11 -4.64
CA SER A 262 9.83 3.24 -3.74
C SER A 262 10.83 4.36 -4.07
N PHE A 263 10.31 5.60 -4.18
CA PHE A 263 11.11 6.82 -4.35
C PHE A 263 10.88 7.76 -3.18
N SER A 264 11.95 8.20 -2.57
CA SER A 264 11.94 9.01 -1.34
C SER A 264 12.89 10.18 -1.42
N VAL A 265 12.96 10.97 -0.35
CA VAL A 265 13.96 12.05 -0.16
C VAL A 265 15.44 11.57 -0.23
N LEU A 266 15.66 10.26 -0.29
CA LEU A 266 16.98 9.63 -0.43
C LEU A 266 17.21 9.05 -1.84
N GLY A 267 16.20 9.08 -2.73
CA GLY A 267 16.23 8.50 -4.06
C GLY A 267 15.43 7.19 -4.15
N TRP A 268 15.70 6.39 -5.20
CA TRP A 268 15.06 5.12 -5.47
C TRP A 268 15.63 4.02 -4.55
N GLN A 269 14.81 3.48 -3.66
CA GLN A 269 15.22 2.55 -2.61
C GLN A 269 15.42 1.12 -3.13
N ARG A 270 16.50 0.45 -2.71
CA ARG A 270 16.84 -0.94 -3.03
C ARG A 270 16.61 -1.84 -1.82
N PRO A 271 16.16 -3.07 -2.03
CA PRO A 271 15.42 -3.60 -3.19
C PRO A 271 13.93 -3.23 -3.14
N CYS A 272 13.44 -2.87 -1.97
CA CYS A 272 12.05 -2.51 -1.68
C CYS A 272 11.99 -1.55 -0.49
N TYR A 273 10.83 -1.00 -0.21
CA TYR A 273 10.69 0.01 0.84
C TYR A 273 10.86 -0.49 2.27
N LEU A 274 10.88 -1.83 2.46
CA LEU A 274 11.10 -2.47 3.77
C LEU A 274 12.58 -2.58 4.14
N MET A 275 13.45 -2.58 3.14
CA MET A 275 14.88 -2.81 3.25
C MET A 275 15.63 -1.58 2.73
N ALA A 276 16.77 -1.27 3.30
CA ALA A 276 17.54 -0.09 2.93
C ALA A 276 18.96 -0.47 2.50
N ASP A 277 19.10 -1.35 1.48
CA ASP A 277 20.39 -1.79 0.94
C ASP A 277 21.05 -0.71 0.04
N GLY A 278 20.48 0.48 0.01
CA GLY A 278 20.98 1.62 -0.72
C GLY A 278 19.92 2.30 -1.59
N TYR A 279 20.37 3.33 -2.30
CA TYR A 279 19.50 4.16 -3.12
C TYR A 279 20.13 4.35 -4.49
N ALA A 280 19.29 4.33 -5.53
CA ALA A 280 19.69 4.70 -6.89
C ALA A 280 19.28 6.15 -7.17
N SER A 281 20.02 6.82 -8.03
CA SER A 281 19.76 8.20 -8.44
C SER A 281 18.66 8.32 -9.50
N SER A 282 18.37 7.22 -10.22
CA SER A 282 17.36 7.15 -11.25
C SER A 282 16.63 5.81 -11.24
N TYR A 283 15.40 5.78 -11.77
CA TYR A 283 14.65 4.53 -11.96
C TYR A 283 15.40 3.55 -12.86
N ARG A 284 16.05 4.06 -13.91
CA ARG A 284 16.88 3.23 -14.78
C ARG A 284 18.00 2.55 -13.99
N GLU A 285 18.76 3.32 -13.21
CA GLU A 285 19.82 2.75 -12.35
C GLU A 285 19.26 1.71 -11.39
N LEU A 286 18.10 1.98 -10.75
CA LEU A 286 17.45 1.01 -9.86
C LEU A 286 17.24 -0.34 -10.55
N VAL A 287 16.64 -0.34 -11.76
CA VAL A 287 16.25 -1.59 -12.42
C VAL A 287 17.42 -2.31 -13.08
N GLU A 288 18.42 -1.58 -13.56
CA GLU A 288 19.57 -2.14 -14.29
C GLU A 288 20.68 -2.65 -13.36
N THR A 289 20.84 -2.06 -12.16
CA THR A 289 21.96 -2.37 -11.27
C THR A 289 21.56 -3.17 -10.02
N THR A 290 20.26 -3.34 -9.74
CA THR A 290 19.80 -4.16 -8.62
C THR A 290 19.76 -5.64 -9.02
N ASP A 291 20.50 -6.48 -8.29
CA ASP A 291 20.41 -7.92 -8.47
C ASP A 291 19.14 -8.45 -7.76
N TRP A 292 18.03 -8.44 -8.48
CA TRP A 292 16.72 -8.88 -7.99
C TRP A 292 16.69 -10.38 -7.60
N SER A 293 17.63 -11.19 -8.10
CA SER A 293 17.69 -12.61 -7.79
C SER A 293 18.09 -12.92 -6.36
N ARG A 294 18.71 -11.96 -5.68
CA ARG A 294 19.18 -12.09 -4.29
C ARG A 294 18.05 -11.96 -3.25
N TYR A 295 16.88 -11.42 -3.65
CA TYR A 295 15.82 -11.06 -2.73
C TYR A 295 14.60 -11.98 -2.84
N GLY A 296 13.89 -12.14 -1.73
CA GLY A 296 12.72 -13.01 -1.60
C GLY A 296 12.95 -14.16 -0.62
N ARG A 297 11.90 -14.86 -0.27
CA ARG A 297 11.94 -16.01 0.65
C ARG A 297 12.89 -17.09 0.14
N GLY A 298 13.70 -17.64 1.06
CA GLY A 298 14.74 -18.64 0.74
C GLY A 298 15.95 -18.09 -0.01
N ARG A 299 16.09 -16.76 -0.16
CA ARG A 299 17.22 -16.10 -0.80
C ARG A 299 17.88 -15.08 0.12
N ASP A 300 17.08 -14.26 0.80
CA ASP A 300 17.54 -13.31 1.82
C ASP A 300 16.77 -13.61 3.11
N PRO A 301 17.47 -13.90 4.24
CA PRO A 301 16.82 -14.23 5.51
C PRO A 301 15.84 -13.17 6.00
N ARG A 302 16.06 -11.89 5.67
CA ARG A 302 15.15 -10.78 6.02
C ARG A 302 13.79 -10.89 5.30
N CYS A 303 13.74 -11.65 4.20
CA CYS A 303 12.53 -11.88 3.42
C CYS A 303 11.74 -13.11 3.87
N ASP A 304 12.28 -13.99 4.71
CA ASP A 304 11.70 -15.32 4.97
C ASP A 304 10.30 -15.28 5.58
N ASN A 305 10.01 -14.27 6.39
CA ASN A 305 8.70 -14.07 7.00
C ASN A 305 7.85 -13.01 6.27
N CYS A 306 8.34 -12.42 5.19
CA CYS A 306 7.61 -11.38 4.47
C CYS A 306 6.47 -11.97 3.63
N MET A 307 5.26 -11.45 3.84
CA MET A 307 4.08 -11.68 3.00
C MET A 307 3.42 -10.35 2.58
N ALA A 308 4.20 -9.26 2.56
CA ALA A 308 3.70 -7.93 2.29
C ALA A 308 3.16 -7.78 0.86
N HIS A 309 2.07 -7.04 0.72
CA HIS A 309 1.40 -6.82 -0.56
C HIS A 309 2.31 -6.17 -1.61
N CYS A 310 3.28 -5.33 -1.22
CA CYS A 310 4.18 -4.64 -2.14
C CYS A 310 5.02 -5.60 -3.02
N GLY A 311 5.36 -6.78 -2.51
CA GLY A 311 6.10 -7.79 -3.28
C GLY A 311 5.21 -8.87 -3.90
N TYR A 312 4.11 -9.24 -3.24
CA TYR A 312 3.32 -10.41 -3.62
C TYR A 312 2.04 -10.07 -4.40
N GLU A 313 1.47 -8.87 -4.27
CA GLU A 313 0.37 -8.42 -5.14
C GLU A 313 0.80 -8.35 -6.62
N PRO A 314 1.97 -7.74 -6.99
CA PRO A 314 2.47 -7.81 -8.35
C PRO A 314 2.67 -9.25 -8.84
N SER A 315 3.19 -10.15 -8.00
CA SER A 315 3.35 -11.57 -8.34
C SER A 315 2.02 -12.25 -8.66
N ALA A 316 1.00 -12.01 -7.83
CA ALA A 316 -0.33 -12.53 -8.03
C ALA A 316 -0.99 -12.00 -9.32
N VAL A 317 -0.78 -10.71 -9.64
CA VAL A 317 -1.28 -10.11 -10.89
C VAL A 317 -0.58 -10.71 -12.11
N ILE A 318 0.76 -10.89 -12.08
CA ILE A 318 1.50 -11.56 -13.16
C ILE A 318 0.98 -12.98 -13.36
N ALA A 319 0.78 -13.74 -12.28
CA ALA A 319 0.25 -15.11 -12.35
C ALA A 319 -1.16 -15.14 -12.94
N SER A 320 -2.02 -14.16 -12.60
CA SER A 320 -3.36 -14.03 -13.18
C SER A 320 -3.32 -13.84 -14.70
N MET A 321 -2.33 -13.12 -15.22
CA MET A 321 -2.17 -12.85 -16.66
C MET A 321 -1.53 -14.02 -17.44
N SER A 322 -0.96 -15.01 -16.76
CA SER A 322 -0.28 -16.14 -17.39
C SER A 322 -1.22 -17.33 -17.70
N SER A 323 -2.44 -17.35 -17.15
CA SER A 323 -3.41 -18.42 -17.29
C SER A 323 -4.80 -17.88 -17.65
N LEU A 324 -5.35 -18.28 -18.79
CA LEU A 324 -6.73 -17.95 -19.20
C LEU A 324 -7.77 -18.29 -18.12
N ARG A 325 -7.58 -19.40 -17.41
CA ARG A 325 -8.48 -19.84 -16.33
C ARG A 325 -8.39 -18.93 -15.10
N GLN A 326 -7.21 -18.40 -14.81
CA GLN A 326 -6.99 -17.48 -13.69
C GLN A 326 -7.41 -16.05 -14.06
N SER A 327 -7.23 -15.64 -15.32
CA SER A 327 -7.76 -14.38 -15.85
C SER A 327 -9.30 -14.32 -15.78
N LEU A 328 -9.97 -15.41 -16.12
CA LEU A 328 -11.44 -15.53 -16.00
C LEU A 328 -11.88 -15.51 -14.52
N ARG A 329 -11.15 -16.17 -13.61
CA ARG A 329 -11.43 -16.10 -12.17
C ARG A 329 -11.26 -14.67 -11.63
N ALA A 330 -10.22 -13.96 -12.03
CA ALA A 330 -10.00 -12.56 -11.62
C ALA A 330 -11.13 -11.64 -12.10
N LEU A 331 -11.67 -11.86 -13.30
CA LEU A 331 -12.80 -11.10 -13.84
C LEU A 331 -14.13 -11.42 -13.15
N VAL A 332 -14.38 -12.68 -12.80
CA VAL A 332 -15.63 -13.13 -12.17
C VAL A 332 -15.67 -12.84 -10.67
N SER A 333 -14.53 -12.80 -9.97
CA SER A 333 -14.47 -12.53 -8.54
C SER A 333 -14.48 -11.02 -8.20
N THR A 334 -14.47 -10.15 -9.19
CA THR A 334 -14.67 -8.69 -9.04
C THR A 334 -16.16 -8.30 -9.12
N HIS A 335 -17.04 -9.26 -9.22
CA HIS A 335 -18.51 -9.13 -9.15
C HIS A 335 -19.06 -9.80 -7.85
#